data_1e1fcfe4f61bf8435864aa4602fd49b1
#
_entry.id   1e1fcfe4f61bf8435864aa4602fd49b1
#
_cell.length_a   1.000
_cell.length_b   1.000
_cell.length_c   1.000
_cell.angle_alpha   90.00
_cell.angle_beta   90.00
_cell.angle_gamma   90.00
#
_symmetry.space_group_name_H-M   'P 1'
#
loop_
_entity.id
_entity.type
_entity.pdbx_description
1 polymer ?
#
loop_
_entity_poly.entity_id
_entity_poly.type
_entity_poly.pdbx_seq_one_letter_code
_entity_poly.pdbx_strand_id
1 'polypeptide(L)'
;DPPHILMPMATAVGDAIDFEAPQFGITVLGAADGFTAAGTTAGFILWMRGRGILVDPPAHSAHYLRRNGISSRKITHVILTHCHADHDAGTFQKILLEQRVTVLTTRTIMAAFVRKYALISEMNYDFLQRLFCFHSVKIGEPVHFQGGSIKFFYSLHALPCIGFRAELAGKSIVYSSDTYYDPDGLAALQQRGIISAERCASLCTDCSVQQADLLLHEAGIAPIHTPFDALAKLPDNIKRSIRVIHCNDARAAESEFEKVQPGFEHTITIDTEPPLHAEANQILQILLVTDIFRKFDVESIVDVLSVITTRSYSAGEPICKAGDEGRFLRIVKAGIVMYERDGARPFELRYCDYFGEGELLTDATHAASATAATRVEVLEIERGDVQYLFRRRPNLMARIQQRAKLSYDASWAAIGANSVFSGFSMAQVTQLQSVMRQHEVGEGEVIWRKGDEVLDVVLVGDARLAYRELADVRGATREDLEPFGPGALLVNVYALENRLRHELTLTAERAGTIFHVIGEDLLDFLDNNPGAFIWMRDTLVVC
;
A
#
# COMPACT_ATOMS: atom_id res chain seq x y z
N ASP A 1 23.26 -14.55 -12.31
CA ASP A 1 22.07 -14.65 -11.46
C ASP A 1 21.85 -13.31 -10.81
N PRO A 2 20.72 -12.61 -11.10
CA PRO A 2 20.39 -11.43 -10.36
C PRO A 2 20.23 -11.80 -8.88
N PRO A 3 20.64 -10.96 -7.94
CA PRO A 3 20.46 -11.26 -6.53
C PRO A 3 18.96 -11.43 -6.27
N HIS A 4 18.58 -12.64 -5.89
CA HIS A 4 17.23 -12.93 -5.44
C HIS A 4 16.96 -12.14 -4.16
N ILE A 5 16.50 -10.89 -4.28
CA ILE A 5 15.81 -10.18 -3.21
C ILE A 5 14.37 -10.72 -3.15
N LEU A 6 14.27 -12.04 -3.09
CA LEU A 6 13.05 -12.70 -2.65
C LEU A 6 13.01 -12.56 -1.13
N MET A 7 12.33 -11.53 -0.65
CA MET A 7 11.83 -11.56 0.70
C MET A 7 10.97 -12.81 0.82
N PRO A 8 11.30 -13.76 1.71
CA PRO A 8 10.46 -14.95 1.88
C PRO A 8 9.04 -14.48 2.21
N MET A 9 8.05 -15.02 1.48
CA MET A 9 6.66 -14.86 1.87
C MET A 9 6.57 -15.26 3.35
N ALA A 10 6.07 -14.35 4.19
CA ALA A 10 5.93 -14.61 5.61
C ALA A 10 5.01 -15.82 5.81
N THR A 11 5.61 -16.93 6.21
CA THR A 11 4.95 -18.24 6.33
C THR A 11 4.42 -18.51 7.73
N ALA A 12 4.26 -17.50 8.57
CA ALA A 12 3.71 -17.75 9.91
C ALA A 12 2.76 -16.63 10.34
N VAL A 13 1.52 -16.99 10.56
CA VAL A 13 0.48 -16.23 11.29
C VAL A 13 0.84 -16.07 12.79
N GLY A 14 2.10 -16.25 13.18
CA GLY A 14 2.49 -16.38 14.58
C GLY A 14 2.37 -15.12 15.42
N ASP A 15 2.37 -13.93 14.80
CA ASP A 15 2.54 -12.67 15.53
C ASP A 15 1.51 -11.57 15.16
N ALA A 16 0.45 -11.91 14.43
CA ALA A 16 -0.57 -10.91 14.10
C ALA A 16 -1.30 -10.45 15.36
N ILE A 17 -1.25 -9.16 15.62
CA ILE A 17 -1.88 -8.53 16.77
C ILE A 17 -3.35 -8.19 16.49
N ASP A 18 -4.18 -8.25 17.51
CA ASP A 18 -5.54 -7.72 17.46
C ASP A 18 -5.47 -6.19 17.60
N PHE A 19 -5.28 -5.51 16.48
CA PHE A 19 -5.10 -4.06 16.43
C PHE A 19 -6.27 -3.38 15.73
N GLU A 20 -6.93 -2.50 16.45
CA GLU A 20 -7.92 -1.57 15.91
C GLU A 20 -7.29 -0.19 15.76
N ALA A 21 -7.26 0.33 14.52
CA ALA A 21 -6.71 1.65 14.24
C ALA A 21 -7.55 2.75 14.91
N PRO A 22 -6.95 3.68 15.67
CA PRO A 22 -7.69 4.71 16.38
C PRO A 22 -8.38 5.69 15.44
N GLN A 23 -9.42 6.37 15.96
CA GLN A 23 -10.07 7.47 15.24
C GLN A 23 -9.11 8.64 15.02
N PHE A 24 -8.25 8.94 15.99
CA PHE A 24 -7.17 9.91 15.88
C PHE A 24 -6.02 9.52 16.80
N GLY A 25 -4.79 9.50 16.27
CA GLY A 25 -3.62 9.09 17.05
C GLY A 25 -2.45 8.71 16.19
N ILE A 26 -1.43 8.13 16.83
CA ILE A 26 -0.21 7.68 16.16
C ILE A 26 0.23 6.30 16.64
N THR A 27 0.79 5.52 15.73
CA THR A 27 1.59 4.32 16.06
C THR A 27 3.02 4.56 15.62
N VAL A 28 3.95 4.55 16.56
CA VAL A 28 5.38 4.79 16.30
C VAL A 28 6.00 3.51 15.72
N LEU A 29 6.72 3.62 14.62
CA LEU A 29 7.44 2.53 13.96
C LEU A 29 8.92 2.51 14.32
N GLY A 30 9.45 3.67 14.66
CA GLY A 30 10.80 3.88 15.15
C GLY A 30 10.93 5.25 15.78
N ALA A 31 11.88 5.42 16.70
CA ALA A 31 12.06 6.66 17.48
C ALA A 31 13.53 7.08 17.62
N ALA A 32 14.48 6.33 17.05
CA ALA A 32 15.89 6.63 17.08
C ALA A 32 16.27 7.71 16.07
N ASP A 33 17.33 8.46 16.37
CA ASP A 33 18.00 9.32 15.39
C ASP A 33 18.80 8.50 14.38
N GLY A 34 19.24 9.13 13.29
CA GLY A 34 20.00 8.48 12.21
C GLY A 34 21.41 8.03 12.61
N PHE A 35 21.91 8.36 13.80
CA PHE A 35 23.24 8.02 14.30
C PHE A 35 23.22 6.88 15.34
N THR A 36 22.06 6.50 15.81
CA THR A 36 21.89 5.41 16.79
C THR A 36 22.02 4.07 16.08
N ALA A 37 23.10 3.32 16.35
CA ALA A 37 23.38 2.03 15.73
C ALA A 37 22.37 0.92 16.10
N ALA A 38 21.76 1.02 17.27
CA ALA A 38 20.72 0.11 17.74
C ALA A 38 19.38 0.84 17.75
N GLY A 39 18.39 0.30 17.07
CA GLY A 39 17.05 0.89 16.99
C GLY A 39 16.63 1.23 15.58
N THR A 40 15.35 1.53 15.44
CA THR A 40 14.72 1.89 14.17
C THR A 40 14.61 3.41 14.09
N THR A 41 14.99 3.99 12.96
CA THR A 41 14.92 5.43 12.69
C THR A 41 13.51 5.99 12.88
N ALA A 42 13.40 7.28 13.17
CA ALA A 42 12.13 7.91 13.52
C ALA A 42 11.13 7.89 12.38
N GLY A 43 9.94 7.39 12.67
CA GLY A 43 8.82 7.40 11.78
C GLY A 43 7.60 6.75 12.42
N PHE A 44 6.42 7.09 11.94
CA PHE A 44 5.17 6.67 12.55
C PHE A 44 4.01 6.62 11.56
N ILE A 45 2.89 6.06 11.99
CA ILE A 45 1.61 6.12 11.29
C ILE A 45 0.75 7.18 11.98
N LEU A 46 0.31 8.18 11.24
CA LEU A 46 -0.74 9.10 11.67
C LEU A 46 -2.08 8.46 11.30
N TRP A 47 -2.91 8.14 12.29
CA TRP A 47 -4.24 7.60 12.12
C TRP A 47 -5.29 8.70 12.13
N MET A 48 -6.15 8.68 11.12
CA MET A 48 -7.34 9.55 11.03
C MET A 48 -8.52 8.70 10.56
N ARG A 49 -9.51 8.52 11.44
CA ARG A 49 -10.71 7.67 11.23
C ARG A 49 -10.38 6.27 10.71
N GLY A 50 -9.41 5.62 11.37
CA GLY A 50 -9.01 4.26 11.05
C GLY A 50 -8.19 4.10 9.75
N ARG A 51 -7.85 5.20 9.07
CA ARG A 51 -6.96 5.24 7.90
C ARG A 51 -5.62 5.83 8.30
N GLY A 52 -4.54 5.24 7.78
CA GLY A 52 -3.18 5.63 8.14
C GLY A 52 -2.50 6.46 7.05
N ILE A 53 -1.69 7.41 7.48
CA ILE A 53 -0.67 8.09 6.69
C ILE A 53 0.68 7.72 7.30
N LEU A 54 1.59 7.15 6.53
CA LEU A 54 2.97 6.96 6.98
C LEU A 54 3.70 8.31 6.99
N VAL A 55 4.41 8.58 8.06
CA VAL A 55 5.26 9.77 8.20
C VAL A 55 6.70 9.29 8.34
N ASP A 56 7.55 9.70 7.40
CA ASP A 56 8.98 9.33 7.36
C ASP A 56 9.23 7.84 7.70
N PRO A 57 8.59 6.89 6.98
CA PRO A 57 8.65 5.50 7.39
C PRO A 57 10.08 4.96 7.41
N PRO A 58 10.50 4.30 8.49
CA PRO A 58 11.78 3.61 8.56
C PRO A 58 11.91 2.54 7.46
N ALA A 59 13.12 2.17 7.12
CA ALA A 59 13.37 1.01 6.28
C ALA A 59 12.65 -0.24 6.85
N HIS A 60 12.17 -1.11 5.96
CA HIS A 60 11.38 -2.32 6.30
C HIS A 60 9.98 -2.08 6.91
N SER A 61 9.48 -0.85 6.96
CA SER A 61 8.12 -0.55 7.46
C SER A 61 7.03 -1.36 6.78
N ALA A 62 7.07 -1.52 5.46
CA ALA A 62 6.10 -2.32 4.71
C ALA A 62 6.05 -3.79 5.21
N HIS A 63 7.22 -4.38 5.49
CA HIS A 63 7.32 -5.74 6.04
C HIS A 63 6.78 -5.81 7.48
N TYR A 64 7.17 -4.85 8.32
CA TYR A 64 6.71 -4.75 9.70
C TYR A 64 5.17 -4.63 9.78
N LEU A 65 4.57 -3.78 8.96
CA LEU A 65 3.14 -3.62 8.88
C LEU A 65 2.43 -4.92 8.46
N ARG A 66 2.95 -5.58 7.42
CA ARG A 66 2.42 -6.85 6.94
C ARG A 66 2.47 -7.93 8.01
N ARG A 67 3.59 -8.07 8.73
CA ARG A 67 3.77 -9.03 9.84
C ARG A 67 2.75 -8.79 10.95
N ASN A 68 2.44 -7.54 11.28
CA ASN A 68 1.46 -7.18 12.32
C ASN A 68 0.01 -7.15 11.81
N GLY A 69 -0.27 -7.66 10.63
CA GLY A 69 -1.64 -7.77 10.12
C GLY A 69 -2.22 -6.50 9.51
N ILE A 70 -1.43 -5.44 9.36
CA ILE A 70 -1.88 -4.18 8.79
C ILE A 70 -1.85 -4.25 7.26
N SER A 71 -3.03 -4.12 6.66
CA SER A 71 -3.15 -4.11 5.19
C SER A 71 -2.60 -2.80 4.61
N SER A 72 -1.86 -2.90 3.51
CA SER A 72 -1.39 -1.75 2.73
C SER A 72 -2.55 -0.87 2.23
N ARG A 73 -3.73 -1.46 2.04
CA ARG A 73 -4.95 -0.74 1.64
C ARG A 73 -5.47 0.23 2.72
N LYS A 74 -5.09 0.08 3.99
CA LYS A 74 -5.37 1.06 5.06
C LYS A 74 -4.45 2.27 5.02
N ILE A 75 -3.27 2.15 4.39
CA ILE A 75 -2.20 3.16 4.39
C ILE A 75 -1.84 3.52 2.95
N THR A 76 -2.53 4.51 2.41
CA THR A 76 -2.43 4.92 1.00
C THR A 76 -1.62 6.20 0.78
N HIS A 77 -1.22 6.86 1.86
CA HIS A 77 -0.50 8.12 1.81
C HIS A 77 0.80 8.04 2.62
N VAL A 78 1.78 8.81 2.17
CA VAL A 78 3.05 9.02 2.87
C VAL A 78 3.29 10.53 2.97
N ILE A 79 3.62 11.03 4.16
CA ILE A 79 4.21 12.35 4.34
C ILE A 79 5.72 12.16 4.36
N LEU A 80 6.41 12.80 3.42
CA LEU A 80 7.86 12.86 3.37
C LEU A 80 8.29 14.25 3.81
N THR A 81 8.93 14.34 4.98
CA THR A 81 9.30 15.62 5.57
C THR A 81 10.57 16.20 4.97
N HIS A 82 11.57 15.37 4.70
CA HIS A 82 12.82 15.75 4.04
C HIS A 82 13.59 14.52 3.51
N CYS A 83 14.75 14.73 2.87
CA CYS A 83 15.47 13.67 2.14
C CYS A 83 16.75 13.18 2.83
N HIS A 84 16.86 13.21 4.17
CA HIS A 84 17.87 12.40 4.85
C HIS A 84 17.51 10.91 4.73
N ALA A 85 18.52 10.04 4.73
CA ALA A 85 18.32 8.62 4.46
C ALA A 85 17.51 7.89 5.55
N ASP A 86 17.57 8.36 6.77
CA ASP A 86 16.81 7.86 7.91
C ASP A 86 15.32 8.26 7.91
N HIS A 87 14.90 9.15 7.01
CA HIS A 87 13.52 9.58 6.82
C HIS A 87 12.89 9.14 5.51
N ASP A 88 13.67 9.02 4.42
CA ASP A 88 13.12 8.78 3.09
C ASP A 88 13.26 7.34 2.57
N ALA A 89 14.12 6.52 3.18
CA ALA A 89 14.40 5.16 2.70
C ALA A 89 13.16 4.26 2.70
N GLY A 90 12.35 4.30 3.74
CA GLY A 90 11.12 3.52 3.81
C GLY A 90 10.04 4.01 2.84
N THR A 91 10.03 5.30 2.51
CA THR A 91 9.14 5.84 1.47
C THR A 91 9.43 5.23 0.11
N PHE A 92 10.69 5.17 -0.29
CA PHE A 92 11.08 4.54 -1.54
C PHE A 92 10.76 3.04 -1.55
N GLN A 93 11.09 2.34 -0.47
CA GLN A 93 10.77 0.91 -0.33
C GLN A 93 9.27 0.65 -0.42
N LYS A 94 8.42 1.47 0.21
CA LYS A 94 6.96 1.34 0.13
C LYS A 94 6.45 1.51 -1.30
N ILE A 95 6.99 2.49 -2.04
CA ILE A 95 6.65 2.69 -3.46
C ILE A 95 6.94 1.42 -4.27
N LEU A 96 8.05 0.73 -3.99
CA LEU A 96 8.45 -0.46 -4.75
C LEU A 96 7.69 -1.73 -4.36
N LEU A 97 7.29 -1.88 -3.09
CA LEU A 97 6.78 -3.14 -2.55
C LEU A 97 5.25 -3.22 -2.45
N GLU A 98 4.56 -2.09 -2.53
CA GLU A 98 3.14 -2.05 -2.27
C GLU A 98 2.35 -1.40 -3.42
N GLN A 99 1.06 -1.22 -3.20
CA GLN A 99 0.20 -0.52 -4.14
C GLN A 99 0.62 0.95 -4.26
N ARG A 100 0.25 1.57 -5.37
CA ARG A 100 0.54 2.98 -5.66
C ARG A 100 0.09 3.87 -4.50
N VAL A 101 1.03 4.63 -3.96
CA VAL A 101 0.81 5.54 -2.84
C VAL A 101 0.80 7.00 -3.29
N THR A 102 0.16 7.86 -2.51
CA THR A 102 0.24 9.31 -2.67
C THR A 102 1.28 9.86 -1.71
N VAL A 103 2.31 10.52 -2.23
CA VAL A 103 3.35 11.18 -1.43
C VAL A 103 3.01 12.66 -1.28
N LEU A 104 2.81 13.06 -0.02
CA LEU A 104 2.54 14.44 0.40
C LEU A 104 3.85 15.10 0.81
N THR A 105 4.31 16.07 0.05
CA THR A 105 5.51 16.86 0.36
C THR A 105 5.57 18.12 -0.52
N THR A 106 6.55 18.99 -0.28
CA THR A 106 6.76 20.17 -1.14
C THR A 106 7.43 19.78 -2.46
N ARG A 107 7.30 20.63 -3.49
CA ARG A 107 7.96 20.42 -4.79
C ARG A 107 9.47 20.31 -4.64
N THR A 108 10.08 21.11 -3.76
CA THR A 108 11.52 21.11 -3.54
C THR A 108 12.01 19.78 -2.97
N ILE A 109 11.32 19.26 -1.95
CA ILE A 109 11.64 17.97 -1.33
C ILE A 109 11.41 16.83 -2.33
N MET A 110 10.29 16.85 -3.06
CA MET A 110 9.99 15.86 -4.09
C MET A 110 11.08 15.83 -5.18
N ALA A 111 11.53 16.99 -5.67
CA ALA A 111 12.60 17.05 -6.67
C ALA A 111 13.92 16.46 -6.14
N ALA A 112 14.26 16.70 -4.87
CA ALA A 112 15.43 16.10 -4.22
C ALA A 112 15.26 14.57 -4.08
N PHE A 113 14.09 14.10 -3.66
CA PHE A 113 13.76 12.70 -3.52
C PHE A 113 13.89 11.93 -4.84
N VAL A 114 13.24 12.41 -5.90
CA VAL A 114 13.28 11.75 -7.20
C VAL A 114 14.69 11.74 -7.78
N ARG A 115 15.43 12.86 -7.67
CA ARG A 115 16.83 12.93 -8.12
C ARG A 115 17.72 11.94 -7.37
N LYS A 116 17.60 11.87 -6.04
CA LYS A 116 18.37 10.95 -5.21
C LYS A 116 18.12 9.50 -5.61
N TYR A 117 16.85 9.11 -5.69
CA TYR A 117 16.50 7.71 -5.96
C TYR A 117 16.66 7.32 -7.43
N ALA A 118 16.53 8.23 -8.37
CA ALA A 118 16.90 7.96 -9.77
C ALA A 118 18.39 7.62 -9.90
N LEU A 119 19.26 8.35 -9.18
CA LEU A 119 20.71 8.06 -9.17
C LEU A 119 21.06 6.75 -8.46
N ILE A 120 20.42 6.45 -7.32
CA ILE A 120 20.73 5.24 -6.53
C ILE A 120 20.20 3.98 -7.21
N SER A 121 19.02 4.05 -7.83
CA SER A 121 18.38 2.90 -8.46
C SER A 121 18.68 2.74 -9.94
N GLU A 122 19.42 3.69 -10.53
CA GLU A 122 19.69 3.79 -11.98
C GLU A 122 18.41 3.86 -12.85
N MET A 123 17.25 4.12 -12.22
CA MET A 123 15.98 4.31 -12.92
C MET A 123 15.94 5.68 -13.62
N ASN A 124 15.27 5.70 -14.77
CA ASN A 124 14.97 6.96 -15.44
C ASN A 124 14.09 7.84 -14.54
N TYR A 125 14.40 9.16 -14.51
CA TYR A 125 13.72 10.14 -13.67
C TYR A 125 12.20 10.20 -13.91
N ASP A 126 11.78 10.25 -15.18
CA ASP A 126 10.36 10.32 -15.55
C ASP A 126 9.63 9.03 -15.23
N PHE A 127 10.29 7.88 -15.39
CA PHE A 127 9.74 6.60 -15.01
C PHE A 127 9.51 6.50 -13.50
N LEU A 128 10.49 6.93 -12.69
CA LEU A 128 10.36 6.91 -11.23
C LEU A 128 9.15 7.75 -10.76
N GLN A 129 8.89 8.90 -11.38
CA GLN A 129 7.74 9.73 -11.08
C GLN A 129 6.39 9.06 -11.39
N ARG A 130 6.35 8.11 -12.31
CA ARG A 130 5.14 7.34 -12.64
C ARG A 130 4.77 6.31 -11.58
N LEU A 131 5.69 5.92 -10.69
CA LEU A 131 5.47 4.84 -9.72
C LEU A 131 4.62 5.24 -8.51
N PHE A 132 4.32 6.52 -8.32
CA PHE A 132 3.52 7.05 -7.22
C PHE A 132 2.72 8.29 -7.63
N CYS A 133 1.76 8.69 -6.81
CA CYS A 133 1.07 9.95 -6.98
C CYS A 133 1.78 11.04 -6.16
N PHE A 134 2.11 12.17 -6.76
CA PHE A 134 2.65 13.31 -6.04
C PHE A 134 1.56 14.33 -5.73
N HIS A 135 1.34 14.60 -4.46
CA HIS A 135 0.48 15.69 -3.99
C HIS A 135 1.35 16.81 -3.42
N SER A 136 1.49 17.89 -4.16
CA SER A 136 2.28 19.05 -3.73
C SER A 136 1.59 19.79 -2.61
N VAL A 137 2.18 19.75 -1.41
CA VAL A 137 1.69 20.56 -0.28
C VAL A 137 2.21 21.99 -0.38
N LYS A 138 1.42 22.95 0.07
CA LYS A 138 1.80 24.33 0.21
C LYS A 138 1.82 24.70 1.70
N ILE A 139 2.84 25.44 2.09
CA ILE A 139 3.00 25.86 3.48
C ILE A 139 1.83 26.76 3.89
N GLY A 140 1.22 26.45 5.05
CA GLY A 140 0.09 27.17 5.58
C GLY A 140 -1.28 26.82 4.98
N GLU A 141 -1.34 26.14 3.83
CA GLU A 141 -2.60 25.67 3.26
C GLU A 141 -2.94 24.26 3.80
N PRO A 142 -4.20 23.97 4.19
CA PRO A 142 -4.60 22.67 4.69
C PRO A 142 -4.75 21.66 3.56
N VAL A 143 -4.27 20.44 3.78
CA VAL A 143 -4.64 19.25 3.02
C VAL A 143 -5.69 18.49 3.80
N HIS A 144 -6.82 18.19 3.16
CA HIS A 144 -7.91 17.46 3.82
C HIS A 144 -7.74 15.95 3.66
N PHE A 145 -7.87 15.24 4.78
CA PHE A 145 -7.82 13.78 4.81
C PHE A 145 -8.81 13.25 5.85
N GLN A 146 -9.69 12.33 5.43
CA GLN A 146 -10.67 11.66 6.31
C GLN A 146 -11.49 12.62 7.21
N GLY A 147 -11.85 13.78 6.67
CA GLY A 147 -12.64 14.78 7.39
C GLY A 147 -11.84 15.59 8.42
N GLY A 148 -10.54 15.41 8.51
CA GLY A 148 -9.61 16.29 9.21
C GLY A 148 -8.79 17.13 8.25
N SER A 149 -7.83 17.87 8.78
CA SER A 149 -6.92 18.71 8.00
C SER A 149 -5.48 18.56 8.48
N ILE A 150 -4.54 18.72 7.56
CA ILE A 150 -3.10 18.69 7.83
C ILE A 150 -2.49 19.96 7.24
N LYS A 151 -1.95 20.81 8.09
CA LYS A 151 -1.31 22.06 7.70
C LYS A 151 0.20 21.96 7.92
N PHE A 152 0.96 22.23 6.87
CA PHE A 152 2.42 22.12 6.87
C PHE A 152 3.09 23.45 7.18
N PHE A 153 4.26 23.39 7.83
CA PHE A 153 5.15 24.51 8.07
C PHE A 153 6.60 24.13 7.73
N TYR A 154 7.47 25.09 7.46
CA TYR A 154 8.88 24.83 7.29
C TYR A 154 9.59 24.72 8.63
N SER A 155 10.37 23.68 8.83
CA SER A 155 11.34 23.52 9.90
C SER A 155 12.68 24.18 9.55
N LEU A 156 13.51 24.48 10.55
CA LEU A 156 14.89 24.95 10.34
C LEU A 156 15.85 23.77 10.44
N HIS A 157 16.27 23.28 9.31
CA HIS A 157 17.14 22.11 9.22
C HIS A 157 18.17 22.25 8.11
N ALA A 158 19.16 21.33 8.05
CA ALA A 158 20.24 21.35 7.05
C ALA A 158 19.76 21.17 5.60
N LEU A 159 18.63 20.47 5.41
CA LEU A 159 17.92 20.29 4.15
C LEU A 159 16.55 20.97 4.23
N PRO A 160 15.91 21.28 3.07
CA PRO A 160 14.51 21.65 3.04
C PRO A 160 13.69 20.61 3.81
N CYS A 161 13.05 21.03 4.89
CA CYS A 161 12.33 20.18 5.82
C CYS A 161 11.01 20.81 6.21
N ILE A 162 9.97 19.98 6.37
CA ILE A 162 8.63 20.38 6.78
C ILE A 162 8.18 19.58 8.00
N GLY A 163 7.56 20.29 8.95
CA GLY A 163 6.71 19.69 9.97
C GLY A 163 5.25 19.92 9.62
N PHE A 164 4.34 19.44 10.46
CA PHE A 164 2.92 19.62 10.23
C PHE A 164 2.11 19.66 11.53
N ARG A 165 0.91 20.23 11.41
CA ARG A 165 -0.18 20.14 12.37
C ARG A 165 -1.35 19.41 11.74
N ALA A 166 -1.75 18.28 12.32
CA ALA A 166 -2.94 17.53 11.96
C ALA A 166 -4.09 17.84 12.93
N GLU A 167 -5.29 18.05 12.41
CA GLU A 167 -6.47 18.37 13.20
C GLU A 167 -7.64 17.47 12.81
N LEU A 168 -8.34 16.93 13.82
CA LEU A 168 -9.56 16.15 13.66
C LEU A 168 -10.50 16.37 14.85
N ALA A 169 -11.76 16.73 14.58
CA ALA A 169 -12.80 16.92 15.60
C ALA A 169 -12.37 17.85 16.76
N GLY A 170 -11.66 18.94 16.46
CA GLY A 170 -11.17 19.90 17.46
C GLY A 170 -9.93 19.46 18.23
N LYS A 171 -9.38 18.30 17.96
CA LYS A 171 -8.14 17.78 18.53
C LYS A 171 -6.98 17.96 17.56
N SER A 172 -5.74 17.98 18.07
CA SER A 172 -4.57 18.28 17.26
C SER A 172 -3.32 17.47 17.64
N ILE A 173 -2.57 17.09 16.61
CA ILE A 173 -1.23 16.49 16.70
C ILE A 173 -0.29 17.40 15.92
N VAL A 174 0.85 17.77 16.53
CA VAL A 174 1.93 18.49 15.85
C VAL A 174 3.15 17.59 15.78
N TYR A 175 3.81 17.57 14.64
CA TYR A 175 5.09 16.92 14.42
C TYR A 175 6.12 17.93 13.93
N SER A 176 7.19 18.09 14.68
CA SER A 176 8.26 19.04 14.37
C SER A 176 9.03 18.66 13.10
N SER A 177 9.13 17.36 12.80
CA SER A 177 10.20 16.78 11.99
C SER A 177 11.57 17.24 12.53
N ASP A 178 12.65 17.05 11.78
CA ASP A 178 13.96 17.54 12.16
C ASP A 178 13.98 19.07 12.11
N THR A 179 14.38 19.69 13.21
CA THR A 179 14.37 21.15 13.34
C THR A 179 15.34 21.64 14.39
N TYR A 180 15.92 22.79 14.14
CA TYR A 180 16.59 23.53 15.18
C TYR A 180 15.64 24.53 15.81
N TYR A 181 15.31 24.32 17.07
CA TYR A 181 14.53 25.25 17.91
C TYR A 181 15.37 25.59 19.16
N ASP A 182 15.76 26.82 19.26
CA ASP A 182 16.34 27.46 20.45
C ASP A 182 16.17 28.98 20.25
N PRO A 183 15.31 29.65 21.04
CA PRO A 183 15.06 31.08 20.87
C PRO A 183 16.32 31.95 20.89
N ASP A 184 17.28 31.63 21.76
CA ASP A 184 18.54 32.38 21.87
C ASP A 184 19.41 32.17 20.60
N GLY A 185 19.51 30.91 20.14
CA GLY A 185 20.19 30.57 18.92
C GLY A 185 19.53 31.16 17.67
N LEU A 186 18.21 31.13 17.59
CA LEU A 186 17.45 31.77 16.49
C LEU A 186 17.66 33.29 16.44
N ALA A 187 17.67 33.96 17.61
CA ALA A 187 17.99 35.38 17.70
C ALA A 187 19.42 35.68 17.23
N ALA A 188 20.38 34.83 17.58
CA ALA A 188 21.75 34.95 17.09
C ALA A 188 21.86 34.79 15.56
N LEU A 189 21.12 33.85 14.95
CA LEU A 189 21.04 33.68 13.50
C LEU A 189 20.42 34.90 12.83
N GLN A 190 19.40 35.50 13.42
CA GLN A 190 18.78 36.74 12.95
C GLN A 190 19.78 37.92 13.00
N GLN A 191 20.48 38.09 14.13
CA GLN A 191 21.48 39.15 14.27
C GLN A 191 22.61 39.05 13.24
N ARG A 192 22.97 37.84 12.85
CA ARG A 192 23.96 37.54 11.80
C ARG A 192 23.42 37.71 10.37
N GLY A 193 22.12 38.03 10.23
CA GLY A 193 21.45 38.17 8.94
C GLY A 193 21.23 36.85 8.18
N ILE A 194 21.32 35.70 8.86
CA ILE A 194 21.12 34.38 8.23
C ILE A 194 19.63 34.10 8.02
N ILE A 195 18.79 34.52 8.96
CA ILE A 195 17.34 34.47 8.87
C ILE A 195 16.73 35.85 9.07
N SER A 196 15.57 36.13 8.46
CA SER A 196 14.86 37.38 8.67
C SER A 196 14.21 37.44 10.07
N ALA A 197 13.87 38.64 10.53
CA ALA A 197 13.14 38.82 11.80
C ALA A 197 11.78 38.11 11.77
N GLU A 198 11.07 38.19 10.65
CA GLU A 198 9.78 37.50 10.46
C GLU A 198 9.95 35.97 10.56
N ARG A 199 11.01 35.43 9.93
CA ARG A 199 11.30 34.00 10.01
C ARG A 199 11.70 33.57 11.43
N CYS A 200 12.48 34.35 12.13
CA CYS A 200 12.84 34.11 13.53
C CYS A 200 11.57 34.05 14.40
N ALA A 201 10.68 35.01 14.28
CA ALA A 201 9.42 35.04 15.02
C ALA A 201 8.55 33.83 14.70
N SER A 202 8.37 33.50 13.41
CA SER A 202 7.60 32.32 12.99
C SER A 202 8.17 31.01 13.53
N LEU A 203 9.50 30.83 13.53
CA LEU A 203 10.13 29.63 14.10
C LEU A 203 9.92 29.51 15.62
N CYS A 204 9.82 30.63 16.31
CA CYS A 204 9.60 30.65 17.77
C CYS A 204 8.16 30.37 18.19
N THR A 205 7.15 30.64 17.33
CA THR A 205 5.72 30.65 17.74
C THR A 205 4.81 29.75 16.90
N ASP A 206 5.02 29.69 15.58
CA ASP A 206 4.02 29.18 14.63
C ASP A 206 4.42 27.85 14.00
N CYS A 207 5.61 27.34 14.29
CA CYS A 207 6.15 26.13 13.68
C CYS A 207 6.09 24.93 14.64
N SER A 208 7.25 24.47 15.11
CA SER A 208 7.38 23.20 15.83
C SER A 208 6.87 23.21 17.26
N VAL A 209 6.72 24.37 17.90
CA VAL A 209 6.38 24.50 19.33
C VAL A 209 4.98 25.06 19.56
N GLN A 210 3.99 24.49 18.91
CA GLN A 210 2.60 24.90 19.03
C GLN A 210 1.87 24.14 20.15
N GLN A 211 0.89 24.79 20.79
CA GLN A 211 -0.01 24.08 21.69
C GLN A 211 -0.83 23.04 20.92
N ALA A 212 -0.83 21.80 21.39
CA ALA A 212 -1.53 20.67 20.79
C ALA A 212 -1.96 19.66 21.86
N ASP A 213 -2.85 18.72 21.51
CA ASP A 213 -3.15 17.58 22.39
C ASP A 213 -1.96 16.60 22.44
N LEU A 214 -1.20 16.50 21.35
CA LEU A 214 0.07 15.78 21.28
C LEU A 214 1.06 16.60 20.44
N LEU A 215 2.24 16.86 20.98
CA LEU A 215 3.36 17.46 20.28
C LEU A 215 4.51 16.45 20.22
N LEU A 216 4.73 15.87 19.04
CA LEU A 216 5.91 15.06 18.75
C LEU A 216 7.05 15.99 18.33
N HIS A 217 8.06 16.10 19.19
CA HIS A 217 9.21 16.95 18.90
C HIS A 217 10.50 16.12 18.87
N GLU A 218 11.34 16.38 17.88
CA GLU A 218 12.69 15.84 17.85
C GLU A 218 13.56 16.51 18.93
N ALA A 219 14.61 15.83 19.37
CA ALA A 219 15.58 16.42 20.28
C ALA A 219 16.98 15.84 20.04
N GLY A 220 17.97 16.72 19.92
CA GLY A 220 19.32 16.30 19.56
C GLY A 220 20.38 17.35 19.90
N ILE A 221 21.33 17.53 19.00
CA ILE A 221 22.50 18.38 19.19
C ILE A 221 22.41 19.62 18.30
N ALA A 222 22.51 20.81 18.93
CA ALA A 222 22.66 22.06 18.21
C ALA A 222 23.91 22.05 17.29
N PRO A 223 23.92 22.75 16.18
CA PRO A 223 22.87 23.65 15.65
C PRO A 223 21.92 22.97 14.65
N ILE A 224 21.96 21.66 14.50
CA ILE A 224 21.17 20.92 13.51
C ILE A 224 19.83 20.49 14.11
N HIS A 225 19.85 20.11 15.39
CA HIS A 225 18.70 19.60 16.14
C HIS A 225 18.41 20.45 17.36
N THR A 226 17.22 20.30 17.91
CA THR A 226 16.74 21.03 19.08
C THR A 226 17.38 20.48 20.36
N PRO A 227 18.08 21.31 21.17
CA PRO A 227 18.58 20.88 22.48
C PRO A 227 17.43 20.60 23.45
N PHE A 228 17.55 19.58 24.30
CA PHE A 228 16.58 19.30 25.36
C PHE A 228 16.36 20.50 26.31
N ASP A 229 17.41 21.24 26.60
CA ASP A 229 17.34 22.43 27.46
C ASP A 229 16.47 23.55 26.86
N ALA A 230 16.41 23.63 25.53
CA ALA A 230 15.53 24.58 24.86
C ALA A 230 14.04 24.20 24.99
N LEU A 231 13.74 22.91 24.92
CA LEU A 231 12.39 22.38 25.17
C LEU A 231 11.99 22.54 26.64
N ALA A 232 12.91 22.35 27.59
CA ALA A 232 12.66 22.51 29.02
C ALA A 232 12.27 23.94 29.42
N LYS A 233 12.68 24.96 28.65
CA LYS A 233 12.32 26.36 28.84
C LYS A 233 10.90 26.72 28.34
N LEU A 234 10.21 25.81 27.62
CA LEU A 234 8.87 26.06 27.12
C LEU A 234 7.84 26.19 28.23
N PRO A 235 6.73 26.93 28.00
CA PRO A 235 5.62 27.01 28.95
C PRO A 235 5.04 25.64 29.29
N ASP A 236 4.62 25.44 30.53
CA ASP A 236 4.11 24.14 31.03
C ASP A 236 2.92 23.59 30.25
N ASN A 237 2.07 24.47 29.71
CA ASN A 237 0.93 24.05 28.87
C ASN A 237 1.38 23.42 27.53
N ILE A 238 2.57 23.77 27.05
CA ILE A 238 3.18 23.11 25.85
C ILE A 238 3.96 21.87 26.28
N LYS A 239 4.80 21.98 27.34
CA LYS A 239 5.62 20.86 27.82
C LYS A 239 4.81 19.59 28.11
N ARG A 240 3.62 19.73 28.71
CA ARG A 240 2.76 18.57 29.04
C ARG A 240 2.33 17.75 27.82
N SER A 241 2.22 18.38 26.67
CA SER A 241 1.86 17.69 25.41
C SER A 241 3.04 17.12 24.65
N ILE A 242 4.29 17.42 25.07
CA ILE A 242 5.47 16.95 24.37
C ILE A 242 5.70 15.46 24.63
N ARG A 243 5.96 14.75 23.55
CA ARG A 243 6.64 13.46 23.51
C ARG A 243 7.84 13.59 22.58
N VAL A 244 9.01 13.13 23.02
CA VAL A 244 10.21 13.24 22.20
C VAL A 244 10.38 12.02 21.29
N ILE A 245 10.81 12.29 20.09
CA ILE A 245 11.10 11.32 19.03
C ILE A 245 12.41 11.73 18.35
N HIS A 246 13.00 10.88 17.53
CA HIS A 246 14.25 11.17 16.82
C HIS A 246 15.35 11.65 17.75
N CYS A 247 15.60 10.87 18.80
CA CYS A 247 16.60 11.19 19.81
C CYS A 247 17.26 9.94 20.40
N ASN A 248 18.43 10.14 20.99
CA ASN A 248 19.15 9.10 21.67
C ASN A 248 18.48 8.73 23.01
N ASP A 249 18.39 7.42 23.32
CA ASP A 249 17.73 6.91 24.52
C ASP A 249 18.34 7.44 25.83
N ALA A 250 19.67 7.49 25.91
CA ALA A 250 20.35 7.94 27.13
C ALA A 250 20.05 9.42 27.43
N ARG A 251 20.05 10.26 26.39
CA ARG A 251 19.72 11.69 26.56
C ARG A 251 18.25 11.90 26.88
N ALA A 252 17.36 11.13 26.28
CA ALA A 252 15.95 11.19 26.61
C ALA A 252 15.70 10.80 28.08
N ALA A 253 16.37 9.76 28.55
CA ALA A 253 16.28 9.30 29.95
C ALA A 253 16.81 10.32 30.99
N GLU A 254 17.76 11.18 30.59
CA GLU A 254 18.29 12.27 31.44
C GLU A 254 17.38 13.53 31.41
N SER A 255 16.39 13.60 30.52
CA SER A 255 15.48 14.73 30.36
C SER A 255 14.17 14.56 31.14
N GLU A 256 13.40 15.64 31.24
CA GLU A 256 12.04 15.60 31.81
C GLU A 256 10.99 15.04 30.81
N PHE A 257 11.35 14.75 29.58
CA PHE A 257 10.43 14.39 28.52
C PHE A 257 10.36 12.87 28.28
N GLU A 258 9.15 12.39 28.10
CA GLU A 258 8.89 11.00 27.76
C GLU A 258 9.18 10.75 26.26
N LYS A 259 10.07 9.80 25.99
CA LYS A 259 10.32 9.32 24.63
C LYS A 259 9.23 8.35 24.20
N VAL A 260 8.70 8.53 22.98
CA VAL A 260 7.73 7.60 22.41
C VAL A 260 8.34 6.21 22.22
N GLN A 261 7.52 5.19 22.42
CA GLN A 261 7.92 3.79 22.25
C GLN A 261 7.39 3.26 20.90
N PRO A 262 8.25 2.58 20.11
CA PRO A 262 7.81 1.88 18.91
C PRO A 262 6.91 0.68 19.25
N GLY A 263 5.94 0.40 18.39
CA GLY A 263 5.05 -0.76 18.51
C GLY A 263 3.57 -0.39 18.48
N PHE A 264 2.76 -1.33 18.03
CA PHE A 264 1.30 -1.15 17.96
C PHE A 264 0.67 -1.11 19.36
N GLU A 265 1.25 -1.83 20.31
CA GLU A 265 0.89 -1.85 21.73
C GLU A 265 1.11 -0.50 22.42
N HIS A 266 1.95 0.36 21.85
CA HIS A 266 2.27 1.70 22.36
C HIS A 266 1.58 2.80 21.55
N THR A 267 0.52 2.45 20.80
CA THR A 267 -0.26 3.43 20.02
C THR A 267 -0.84 4.51 20.93
N ILE A 268 -0.52 5.76 20.63
CA ILE A 268 -1.07 6.92 21.32
C ILE A 268 -2.40 7.29 20.66
N THR A 269 -3.47 7.18 21.42
CA THR A 269 -4.82 7.52 20.96
C THR A 269 -5.27 8.85 21.57
N ILE A 270 -5.86 9.70 20.75
CA ILE A 270 -6.51 10.94 21.17
C ILE A 270 -8.02 10.75 21.01
N ASP A 271 -8.75 10.85 22.12
CA ASP A 271 -10.18 10.66 22.12
C ASP A 271 -10.87 11.75 21.29
N THR A 272 -11.68 11.32 20.35
CA THR A 272 -12.51 12.17 19.50
C THR A 272 -13.90 11.60 19.39
N GLU A 273 -14.90 12.47 19.27
CA GLU A 273 -16.25 12.01 18.99
C GLU A 273 -16.33 11.40 17.57
N PRO A 274 -16.94 10.21 17.43
CA PRO A 274 -17.18 9.63 16.13
C PRO A 274 -18.12 10.53 15.31
N PRO A 275 -17.90 10.68 13.99
CA PRO A 275 -18.79 11.47 13.16
C PRO A 275 -20.16 10.80 13.04
N LEU A 276 -21.18 11.61 12.75
CA LEU A 276 -22.47 11.09 12.32
C LEU A 276 -22.27 10.15 11.13
N HIS A 277 -22.94 9.00 11.13
CA HIS A 277 -22.84 7.98 10.09
C HIS A 277 -21.42 7.39 9.90
N ALA A 278 -20.60 7.30 10.96
CA ALA A 278 -19.25 6.77 10.92
C ALA A 278 -19.19 5.37 10.28
N GLU A 279 -20.13 4.49 10.64
CA GLU A 279 -20.20 3.13 10.10
C GLU A 279 -20.51 3.13 8.60
N ALA A 280 -21.50 3.86 8.14
CA ALA A 280 -21.84 3.95 6.73
C ALA A 280 -20.66 4.52 5.90
N ASN A 281 -19.96 5.52 6.42
CA ASN A 281 -18.77 6.06 5.78
C ASN A 281 -17.63 5.04 5.71
N GLN A 282 -17.44 4.24 6.75
CA GLN A 282 -16.42 3.18 6.77
C GLN A 282 -16.76 2.09 5.74
N ILE A 283 -18.01 1.65 5.67
CA ILE A 283 -18.47 0.67 4.68
C ILE A 283 -18.28 1.21 3.26
N LEU A 284 -18.68 2.46 3.02
CA LEU A 284 -18.47 3.13 1.73
C LEU A 284 -17.00 3.11 1.30
N GLN A 285 -16.08 3.44 2.20
CA GLN A 285 -14.64 3.41 1.91
C GLN A 285 -14.15 2.00 1.57
N ILE A 286 -14.64 0.97 2.25
CA ILE A 286 -14.30 -0.42 1.96
C ILE A 286 -14.79 -0.78 0.55
N LEU A 287 -16.02 -0.45 0.20
CA LEU A 287 -16.59 -0.73 -1.12
C LEU A 287 -15.81 -0.04 -2.24
N LEU A 288 -15.41 1.22 -2.06
CA LEU A 288 -14.62 1.96 -3.05
C LEU A 288 -13.22 1.39 -3.30
N VAL A 289 -12.66 0.68 -2.33
CA VAL A 289 -11.34 0.04 -2.43
C VAL A 289 -11.43 -1.40 -2.92
N THR A 290 -12.55 -2.08 -2.66
CA THR A 290 -12.76 -3.48 -3.06
C THR A 290 -12.95 -3.60 -4.56
N ASP A 291 -12.13 -4.43 -5.21
CA ASP A 291 -12.00 -4.50 -6.67
C ASP A 291 -13.32 -4.74 -7.43
N ILE A 292 -14.20 -5.57 -6.87
CA ILE A 292 -15.50 -5.85 -7.49
C ILE A 292 -16.44 -4.65 -7.54
N PHE A 293 -16.25 -3.66 -6.65
CA PHE A 293 -17.08 -2.44 -6.58
C PHE A 293 -16.38 -1.19 -7.11
N ARG A 294 -15.11 -1.26 -7.49
CA ARG A 294 -14.23 -0.11 -7.82
C ARG A 294 -14.75 0.84 -8.91
N LYS A 295 -15.59 0.39 -9.82
CA LYS A 295 -16.14 1.23 -10.91
C LYS A 295 -17.63 1.53 -10.72
N PHE A 296 -18.14 1.47 -9.50
CA PHE A 296 -19.53 1.77 -9.20
C PHE A 296 -19.78 3.27 -9.17
N ASP A 297 -20.93 3.65 -9.71
CA ASP A 297 -21.50 4.98 -9.47
C ASP A 297 -22.10 5.09 -8.05
N VAL A 298 -22.40 6.31 -7.65
CA VAL A 298 -22.95 6.61 -6.31
C VAL A 298 -24.27 5.85 -6.06
N GLU A 299 -25.15 5.75 -7.05
CA GLU A 299 -26.42 5.06 -6.92
C GLU A 299 -26.23 3.56 -6.68
N SER A 300 -25.31 2.94 -7.39
CA SER A 300 -24.95 1.52 -7.19
C SER A 300 -24.41 1.27 -5.78
N ILE A 301 -23.62 2.18 -5.24
CA ILE A 301 -23.08 2.10 -3.88
C ILE A 301 -24.21 2.22 -2.84
N VAL A 302 -25.17 3.11 -3.03
CA VAL A 302 -26.32 3.23 -2.14
C VAL A 302 -27.15 1.94 -2.12
N ASP A 303 -27.38 1.32 -3.29
CA ASP A 303 -28.06 0.02 -3.36
C ASP A 303 -27.32 -1.05 -2.55
N VAL A 304 -25.98 -1.13 -2.66
CA VAL A 304 -25.14 -2.08 -1.89
C VAL A 304 -25.19 -1.78 -0.40
N LEU A 305 -25.09 -0.50 0.02
CA LEU A 305 -25.17 -0.10 1.42
C LEU A 305 -26.49 -0.50 2.09
N SER A 306 -27.59 -0.56 1.32
CA SER A 306 -28.91 -0.90 1.85
C SER A 306 -29.08 -2.39 2.23
N VAL A 307 -28.20 -3.26 1.73
CA VAL A 307 -28.28 -4.74 1.91
C VAL A 307 -27.09 -5.32 2.68
N ILE A 308 -26.06 -4.51 2.95
CA ILE A 308 -24.88 -4.94 3.69
C ILE A 308 -25.18 -5.07 5.19
N THR A 309 -24.69 -6.14 5.80
CA THR A 309 -24.69 -6.34 7.25
C THR A 309 -23.27 -6.55 7.75
N THR A 310 -23.00 -6.16 9.01
CA THR A 310 -21.70 -6.40 9.65
C THR A 310 -21.82 -7.59 10.61
N ARG A 311 -20.87 -8.53 10.53
CA ARG A 311 -20.78 -9.68 11.44
C ARG A 311 -19.38 -9.79 12.03
N SER A 312 -19.33 -10.13 13.33
CA SER A 312 -18.08 -10.32 14.07
C SER A 312 -17.86 -11.79 14.42
N TYR A 313 -16.59 -12.19 14.43
CA TYR A 313 -16.12 -13.53 14.80
C TYR A 313 -14.95 -13.40 15.78
N SER A 314 -14.92 -14.29 16.77
CA SER A 314 -13.79 -14.40 17.71
C SER A 314 -12.61 -15.13 17.07
N ALA A 315 -11.40 -14.91 17.58
CA ALA A 315 -10.23 -15.66 17.13
C ALA A 315 -10.46 -17.18 17.28
N GLY A 316 -10.13 -17.94 16.24
CA GLY A 316 -10.36 -19.38 16.14
C GLY A 316 -11.77 -19.78 15.70
N GLU A 317 -12.72 -18.85 15.58
CA GLU A 317 -14.09 -19.15 15.18
C GLU A 317 -14.18 -19.45 13.68
N PRO A 318 -14.85 -20.56 13.26
CA PRO A 318 -15.07 -20.84 11.85
C PRO A 318 -16.10 -19.89 11.25
N ILE A 319 -15.78 -19.30 10.12
CA ILE A 319 -16.65 -18.39 9.36
C ILE A 319 -17.49 -19.20 8.34
N CYS A 320 -16.85 -20.13 7.64
CA CYS A 320 -17.49 -21.13 6.80
C CYS A 320 -16.60 -22.37 6.68
N LYS A 321 -17.17 -23.50 6.30
CA LYS A 321 -16.45 -24.76 6.06
C LYS A 321 -16.59 -25.19 4.61
N ALA A 322 -15.55 -25.82 4.08
CA ALA A 322 -15.63 -26.49 2.79
C ALA A 322 -16.78 -27.51 2.80
N GLY A 323 -17.62 -27.51 1.76
CA GLY A 323 -18.81 -28.33 1.64
C GLY A 323 -20.10 -27.69 2.18
N ASP A 324 -20.04 -26.63 2.98
CA ASP A 324 -21.23 -25.89 3.43
C ASP A 324 -21.84 -25.08 2.27
N GLU A 325 -23.14 -24.78 2.36
CA GLU A 325 -23.84 -23.95 1.37
C GLU A 325 -23.28 -22.51 1.34
N GLY A 326 -22.87 -22.03 0.17
CA GLY A 326 -22.37 -20.66 -0.02
C GLY A 326 -23.53 -19.66 -0.05
N ARG A 327 -23.82 -19.00 1.06
CA ARG A 327 -24.95 -18.07 1.20
C ARG A 327 -24.58 -16.60 1.14
N PHE A 328 -23.29 -16.26 1.37
CA PHE A 328 -22.87 -14.89 1.58
C PHE A 328 -21.63 -14.55 0.75
N LEU A 329 -21.64 -13.37 0.15
CA LEU A 329 -20.42 -12.65 -0.22
C LEU A 329 -19.90 -11.95 1.03
N ARG A 330 -18.66 -12.18 1.40
CA ARG A 330 -18.02 -11.60 2.59
C ARG A 330 -16.83 -10.75 2.22
N ILE A 331 -16.75 -9.56 2.81
CA ILE A 331 -15.60 -8.63 2.65
C ILE A 331 -15.01 -8.41 4.03
N VAL A 332 -13.70 -8.58 4.17
CA VAL A 332 -13.00 -8.38 5.45
C VAL A 332 -12.95 -6.89 5.79
N LYS A 333 -13.63 -6.50 6.86
CA LYS A 333 -13.64 -5.13 7.41
C LYS A 333 -12.52 -4.92 8.41
N ALA A 334 -12.21 -5.93 9.24
CA ALA A 334 -11.13 -5.91 10.23
C ALA A 334 -10.65 -7.32 10.55
N GLY A 335 -9.42 -7.43 11.04
CA GLY A 335 -8.81 -8.70 11.40
C GLY A 335 -8.22 -9.47 10.22
N ILE A 336 -7.88 -10.72 10.49
CA ILE A 336 -7.27 -11.66 9.54
C ILE A 336 -8.12 -12.92 9.47
N VAL A 337 -8.51 -13.31 8.27
CA VAL A 337 -9.19 -14.57 7.98
C VAL A 337 -8.18 -15.53 7.37
N MET A 338 -8.00 -16.70 7.96
CA MET A 338 -7.27 -17.80 7.36
C MET A 338 -8.19 -18.54 6.40
N TYR A 339 -7.79 -18.64 5.14
CA TYR A 339 -8.53 -19.30 4.09
C TYR A 339 -7.79 -20.55 3.63
N GLU A 340 -8.42 -21.70 3.79
CA GLU A 340 -7.80 -23.01 3.57
C GLU A 340 -8.59 -23.80 2.53
N ARG A 341 -7.89 -24.30 1.54
CA ARG A 341 -8.44 -25.12 0.48
C ARG A 341 -7.64 -26.42 0.36
N ASP A 342 -8.32 -27.52 0.07
CA ASP A 342 -7.68 -28.82 -0.12
C ASP A 342 -6.64 -28.75 -1.25
N GLY A 343 -5.42 -29.22 -0.96
CA GLY A 343 -4.31 -29.25 -1.92
C GLY A 343 -3.59 -27.91 -2.15
N ALA A 344 -4.02 -26.80 -1.53
CA ALA A 344 -3.38 -25.50 -1.64
C ALA A 344 -2.74 -25.06 -0.30
N ARG A 345 -1.76 -24.16 -0.36
CA ARG A 345 -1.25 -23.52 0.85
C ARG A 345 -2.31 -22.60 1.44
N PRO A 346 -2.53 -22.62 2.77
CA PRO A 346 -3.36 -21.63 3.44
C PRO A 346 -2.89 -20.21 3.15
N PHE A 347 -3.82 -19.27 3.04
CA PHE A 347 -3.50 -17.87 2.86
C PHE A 347 -4.40 -16.95 3.68
N GLU A 348 -3.93 -15.75 3.90
CA GLU A 348 -4.61 -14.77 4.73
C GLU A 348 -5.42 -13.79 3.89
N LEU A 349 -6.69 -13.62 4.25
CA LEU A 349 -7.52 -12.52 3.77
C LEU A 349 -7.52 -11.40 4.82
N ARG A 350 -7.36 -10.17 4.33
CA ARG A 350 -7.21 -8.98 5.17
C ARG A 350 -8.15 -7.88 4.70
N TYR A 351 -8.07 -6.72 5.31
CA TYR A 351 -8.90 -5.55 5.00
C TYR A 351 -9.14 -5.34 3.50
N CYS A 352 -10.41 -5.29 3.09
CA CYS A 352 -10.93 -5.22 1.73
C CYS A 352 -10.69 -6.45 0.84
N ASP A 353 -10.13 -7.56 1.36
CA ASP A 353 -10.21 -8.84 0.68
C ASP A 353 -11.61 -9.43 0.85
N TYR A 354 -12.03 -10.28 -0.08
CA TYR A 354 -13.36 -10.86 -0.09
C TYR A 354 -13.36 -12.33 -0.52
N PHE A 355 -14.41 -13.05 -0.17
CA PHE A 355 -14.60 -14.47 -0.49
C PHE A 355 -16.09 -14.83 -0.54
N GLY A 356 -16.41 -15.99 -1.12
CA GLY A 356 -17.77 -16.48 -1.27
C GLY A 356 -18.49 -16.01 -2.54
N GLU A 357 -17.81 -15.31 -3.44
CA GLU A 357 -18.38 -14.79 -4.68
C GLU A 357 -18.69 -15.89 -5.72
N GLY A 358 -17.88 -16.94 -5.77
CA GLY A 358 -18.03 -18.04 -6.70
C GLY A 358 -19.28 -18.85 -6.45
N GLU A 359 -19.54 -19.16 -5.22
CA GLU A 359 -20.65 -19.99 -4.74
C GLU A 359 -22.01 -19.30 -4.91
N LEU A 360 -22.03 -17.97 -4.85
CA LEU A 360 -23.26 -17.19 -5.04
C LEU A 360 -23.87 -17.32 -6.43
N LEU A 361 -23.05 -17.58 -7.44
CA LEU A 361 -23.48 -17.66 -8.85
C LEU A 361 -23.84 -19.07 -9.29
N THR A 362 -23.25 -20.08 -8.65
CA THR A 362 -23.33 -21.47 -9.12
C THR A 362 -24.21 -22.36 -8.26
N ASP A 363 -24.81 -21.82 -7.17
CA ASP A 363 -25.48 -22.60 -6.13
C ASP A 363 -24.60 -23.72 -5.55
N ALA A 364 -23.27 -23.52 -5.63
CA ALA A 364 -22.28 -24.47 -5.15
C ALA A 364 -22.05 -24.34 -3.63
N THR A 365 -21.46 -25.36 -3.07
CA THR A 365 -20.93 -25.35 -1.71
C THR A 365 -19.58 -24.64 -1.66
N HIS A 366 -19.18 -24.18 -0.47
CA HIS A 366 -17.87 -23.58 -0.27
C HIS A 366 -16.74 -24.52 -0.69
N ALA A 367 -15.87 -24.06 -1.58
CA ALA A 367 -14.68 -24.82 -2.01
C ALA A 367 -13.54 -24.76 -1.00
N ALA A 368 -13.65 -23.92 0.01
CA ALA A 368 -12.62 -23.69 1.02
C ALA A 368 -13.25 -23.44 2.40
N SER A 369 -12.45 -23.63 3.45
CA SER A 369 -12.80 -23.23 4.81
C SER A 369 -12.21 -21.88 5.13
N ALA A 370 -12.94 -21.04 5.86
CA ALA A 370 -12.47 -19.76 6.36
C ALA A 370 -12.59 -19.72 7.87
N THR A 371 -11.51 -19.37 8.56
CA THR A 371 -11.43 -19.28 10.02
C THR A 371 -10.88 -17.93 10.43
N ALA A 372 -11.43 -17.32 11.45
CA ALA A 372 -10.94 -16.08 12.03
C ALA A 372 -9.58 -16.32 12.72
N ALA A 373 -8.46 -15.82 12.18
CA ALA A 373 -7.16 -15.96 12.81
C ALA A 373 -6.95 -14.97 13.98
N THR A 374 -7.57 -13.81 13.91
CA THR A 374 -7.70 -12.80 14.98
C THR A 374 -9.18 -12.56 15.24
N ARG A 375 -9.55 -11.60 16.08
CA ARG A 375 -10.92 -11.06 16.02
C ARG A 375 -11.17 -10.48 14.64
N VAL A 376 -12.26 -10.89 13.98
CA VAL A 376 -12.60 -10.53 12.60
C VAL A 376 -13.95 -9.84 12.55
N GLU A 377 -14.04 -8.78 11.78
CA GLU A 377 -15.32 -8.22 11.31
C GLU A 377 -15.40 -8.35 9.80
N VAL A 378 -16.52 -8.86 9.30
CA VAL A 378 -16.82 -8.94 7.88
C VAL A 378 -18.09 -8.17 7.54
N LEU A 379 -18.13 -7.65 6.32
CA LEU A 379 -19.35 -7.19 5.69
C LEU A 379 -19.93 -8.35 4.92
N GLU A 380 -21.19 -8.67 5.16
CA GLU A 380 -21.92 -9.78 4.52
C GLU A 380 -23.01 -9.23 3.61
N ILE A 381 -23.13 -9.79 2.40
CA ILE A 381 -24.27 -9.59 1.50
C ILE A 381 -24.86 -10.96 1.19
N GLU A 382 -26.13 -11.14 1.50
CA GLU A 382 -26.82 -12.42 1.32
C GLU A 382 -27.06 -12.69 -0.18
N ARG A 383 -27.10 -13.96 -0.57
CA ARG A 383 -27.34 -14.42 -1.95
C ARG A 383 -28.57 -13.76 -2.60
N GLY A 384 -29.69 -13.69 -1.86
CA GLY A 384 -30.92 -13.06 -2.36
C GLY A 384 -30.72 -11.59 -2.72
N ASP A 385 -29.99 -10.86 -1.88
CA ASP A 385 -29.66 -9.46 -2.09
C ASP A 385 -28.66 -9.27 -3.23
N VAL A 386 -27.65 -10.14 -3.34
CA VAL A 386 -26.72 -10.14 -4.49
C VAL A 386 -27.49 -10.35 -5.80
N GLN A 387 -28.45 -11.28 -5.83
CA GLN A 387 -29.29 -11.50 -7.02
C GLN A 387 -30.18 -10.29 -7.34
N TYR A 388 -30.69 -9.60 -6.30
CA TYR A 388 -31.44 -8.35 -6.47
C TYR A 388 -30.57 -7.26 -7.05
N LEU A 389 -29.35 -7.06 -6.52
CA LEU A 389 -28.38 -6.10 -7.04
C LEU A 389 -28.01 -6.40 -8.50
N PHE A 390 -27.82 -7.67 -8.85
CA PHE A 390 -27.49 -8.07 -10.24
C PHE A 390 -28.57 -7.72 -11.23
N ARG A 391 -29.84 -7.91 -10.87
CA ARG A 391 -30.96 -7.52 -11.75
C ARG A 391 -30.99 -6.02 -12.02
N ARG A 392 -30.59 -5.21 -11.05
CA ARG A 392 -30.52 -3.75 -11.18
C ARG A 392 -29.21 -3.27 -11.82
N ARG A 393 -28.13 -4.03 -11.68
CA ARG A 393 -26.76 -3.64 -12.05
C ARG A 393 -26.06 -4.78 -12.83
N PRO A 394 -26.40 -4.98 -14.12
CA PRO A 394 -25.84 -6.08 -14.92
C PRO A 394 -24.30 -6.09 -15.01
N ASN A 395 -23.67 -4.92 -14.95
CA ASN A 395 -22.21 -4.78 -14.99
C ASN A 395 -21.53 -5.40 -13.75
N LEU A 396 -22.18 -5.37 -12.59
CA LEU A 396 -21.69 -6.05 -11.39
C LEU A 396 -21.73 -7.56 -11.59
N MET A 397 -22.86 -8.06 -12.11
CA MET A 397 -23.02 -9.48 -12.41
C MET A 397 -21.92 -9.97 -13.36
N ALA A 398 -21.66 -9.24 -14.43
CA ALA A 398 -20.64 -9.62 -15.42
C ALA A 398 -19.24 -9.77 -14.77
N ARG A 399 -18.86 -8.89 -13.84
CA ARG A 399 -17.57 -8.94 -13.13
C ARG A 399 -17.48 -10.13 -12.18
N ILE A 400 -18.51 -10.37 -11.37
CA ILE A 400 -18.52 -11.50 -10.44
C ILE A 400 -18.57 -12.80 -11.24
N GLN A 401 -19.34 -12.87 -12.34
CA GLN A 401 -19.37 -14.03 -13.23
C GLN A 401 -18.03 -14.28 -13.92
N GLN A 402 -17.34 -13.25 -14.38
CA GLN A 402 -16.01 -13.39 -14.97
C GLN A 402 -15.06 -14.00 -13.94
N ARG A 403 -15.13 -13.56 -12.69
CA ARG A 403 -14.29 -14.06 -11.62
C ARG A 403 -14.65 -15.50 -11.21
N ALA A 404 -15.95 -15.81 -11.09
CA ALA A 404 -16.41 -17.16 -10.77
C ALA A 404 -16.06 -18.20 -11.86
N LYS A 405 -15.86 -17.76 -13.10
CA LYS A 405 -15.39 -18.62 -14.21
C LYS A 405 -13.88 -18.88 -14.17
N LEU A 406 -13.11 -18.08 -13.44
CA LEU A 406 -11.70 -18.36 -13.26
C LEU A 406 -11.58 -19.64 -12.43
N SER A 407 -10.92 -20.65 -12.99
CA SER A 407 -10.48 -21.79 -12.19
C SER A 407 -9.42 -21.29 -11.23
N TYR A 408 -9.84 -21.07 -9.98
CA TYR A 408 -8.94 -20.57 -8.93
C TYR A 408 -7.66 -21.40 -8.85
N ASP A 409 -7.76 -22.72 -8.97
CA ASP A 409 -6.61 -23.61 -8.90
C ASP A 409 -5.63 -23.41 -10.04
N ALA A 410 -6.13 -23.35 -11.28
CA ALA A 410 -5.27 -23.19 -12.46
C ALA A 410 -4.62 -21.80 -12.49
N SER A 411 -5.39 -20.73 -12.19
CA SER A 411 -4.84 -19.35 -12.15
C SER A 411 -3.86 -19.17 -11.00
N TRP A 412 -4.13 -19.76 -9.81
CA TRP A 412 -3.20 -19.78 -8.69
C TRP A 412 -1.91 -20.52 -9.02
N ALA A 413 -2.01 -21.69 -9.64
CA ALA A 413 -0.84 -22.47 -10.04
C ALA A 413 0.02 -21.68 -11.04
N ALA A 414 -0.59 -21.04 -12.04
CA ALA A 414 0.10 -20.22 -13.02
C ALA A 414 0.76 -18.97 -12.39
N ILE A 415 0.05 -18.25 -11.52
CA ILE A 415 0.57 -17.08 -10.79
C ILE A 415 1.71 -17.52 -9.86
N GLY A 416 1.54 -18.60 -9.10
CA GLY A 416 2.54 -19.11 -8.18
C GLY A 416 3.80 -19.66 -8.86
N ALA A 417 3.69 -20.16 -10.08
CA ALA A 417 4.81 -20.63 -10.89
C ALA A 417 5.58 -19.47 -11.55
N ASN A 418 4.99 -18.29 -11.67
CA ASN A 418 5.66 -17.12 -12.25
C ASN A 418 6.55 -16.42 -11.21
N SER A 419 7.81 -16.15 -11.57
CA SER A 419 8.80 -15.54 -10.66
C SER A 419 8.42 -14.12 -10.23
N VAL A 420 7.75 -13.36 -11.09
CA VAL A 420 7.30 -11.98 -10.78
C VAL A 420 6.12 -12.00 -9.81
N PHE A 421 5.14 -12.86 -10.06
CA PHE A 421 3.88 -12.86 -9.32
C PHE A 421 3.95 -13.66 -8.01
N SER A 422 4.92 -14.56 -7.86
CA SER A 422 5.09 -15.38 -6.66
C SER A 422 5.29 -14.58 -5.37
N GLY A 423 5.75 -13.34 -5.48
CA GLY A 423 5.93 -12.40 -4.38
C GLY A 423 4.72 -11.49 -4.09
N PHE A 424 3.63 -11.61 -4.86
CA PHE A 424 2.47 -10.74 -4.72
C PHE A 424 1.71 -10.99 -3.41
N SER A 425 1.21 -9.92 -2.82
CA SER A 425 0.22 -10.01 -1.75
C SER A 425 -1.11 -10.52 -2.29
N MET A 426 -1.97 -11.03 -1.42
CA MET A 426 -3.33 -11.47 -1.81
C MET A 426 -4.09 -10.39 -2.57
N ALA A 427 -3.99 -9.14 -2.11
CA ALA A 427 -4.60 -8.00 -2.77
C ALA A 427 -4.14 -7.84 -4.23
N GLN A 428 -2.85 -8.03 -4.50
CA GLN A 428 -2.30 -7.97 -5.86
C GLN A 428 -2.73 -9.17 -6.70
N VAL A 429 -2.71 -10.37 -6.13
CA VAL A 429 -3.18 -11.60 -6.81
C VAL A 429 -4.64 -11.46 -7.20
N THR A 430 -5.51 -11.07 -6.26
CA THR A 430 -6.94 -10.90 -6.55
C THR A 430 -7.21 -9.79 -7.55
N GLN A 431 -6.43 -8.71 -7.52
CA GLN A 431 -6.53 -7.64 -8.51
C GLN A 431 -6.11 -8.14 -9.91
N LEU A 432 -5.02 -8.89 -10.01
CA LEU A 432 -4.59 -9.50 -11.27
C LEU A 432 -5.64 -10.49 -11.80
N GLN A 433 -6.13 -11.39 -10.94
CA GLN A 433 -7.19 -12.34 -11.30
C GLN A 433 -8.46 -11.64 -11.81
N SER A 434 -8.80 -10.47 -11.27
CA SER A 434 -10.00 -9.73 -11.69
C SER A 434 -9.96 -9.26 -13.14
N VAL A 435 -8.77 -9.18 -13.74
CA VAL A 435 -8.56 -8.77 -15.14
C VAL A 435 -8.14 -9.94 -16.04
N MET A 436 -7.89 -11.13 -15.49
CA MET A 436 -7.56 -12.34 -16.25
C MET A 436 -8.80 -12.96 -16.89
N ARG A 437 -8.62 -13.55 -18.06
CA ARG A 437 -9.64 -14.33 -18.79
C ARG A 437 -9.05 -15.69 -19.13
N GLN A 438 -9.63 -16.75 -18.59
CA GLN A 438 -9.24 -18.12 -18.90
C GLN A 438 -9.67 -18.49 -20.31
N HIS A 439 -8.78 -19.13 -21.04
CA HIS A 439 -9.02 -19.62 -22.40
C HIS A 439 -8.39 -21.00 -22.57
N GLU A 440 -9.15 -21.94 -23.12
CA GLU A 440 -8.64 -23.27 -23.48
C GLU A 440 -8.18 -23.23 -24.94
N VAL A 441 -6.93 -23.65 -25.16
CA VAL A 441 -6.31 -23.66 -26.49
C VAL A 441 -6.08 -25.07 -26.98
N GLY A 442 -6.37 -25.31 -28.26
CA GLY A 442 -6.08 -26.55 -28.96
C GLY A 442 -4.64 -26.61 -29.49
N GLU A 443 -4.12 -27.83 -29.70
CA GLU A 443 -2.83 -28.00 -30.36
C GLU A 443 -2.84 -27.38 -31.77
N GLY A 444 -1.81 -26.61 -32.10
CA GLY A 444 -1.68 -25.86 -33.36
C GLY A 444 -2.46 -24.56 -33.42
N GLU A 445 -3.24 -24.20 -32.40
CA GLU A 445 -3.99 -22.95 -32.34
C GLU A 445 -3.05 -21.74 -32.34
N VAL A 446 -3.39 -20.72 -33.10
CA VAL A 446 -2.62 -19.47 -33.20
C VAL A 446 -3.16 -18.50 -32.17
N ILE A 447 -2.32 -18.06 -31.24
CA ILE A 447 -2.64 -17.10 -30.19
C ILE A 447 -2.59 -15.67 -30.75
N TRP A 448 -1.50 -15.32 -31.46
CA TRP A 448 -1.39 -14.11 -32.28
C TRP A 448 -0.48 -14.36 -33.48
N ARG A 449 -0.56 -13.51 -34.48
CA ARG A 449 0.24 -13.58 -35.70
C ARG A 449 1.27 -12.47 -35.74
N LYS A 450 2.38 -12.73 -36.38
CA LYS A 450 3.34 -11.70 -36.78
C LYS A 450 2.60 -10.59 -37.55
N GLY A 451 2.80 -9.34 -37.09
CA GLY A 451 2.17 -8.15 -37.65
C GLY A 451 0.86 -7.74 -37.01
N ASP A 452 0.27 -8.56 -36.13
CA ASP A 452 -0.88 -8.17 -35.32
C ASP A 452 -0.44 -7.10 -34.29
N GLU A 453 -1.34 -6.18 -33.92
CA GLU A 453 -1.08 -5.20 -32.87
C GLU A 453 -0.98 -5.90 -31.51
N VAL A 454 -0.03 -5.46 -30.66
CA VAL A 454 0.12 -5.98 -29.31
C VAL A 454 -0.99 -5.40 -28.43
N LEU A 455 -2.06 -6.17 -28.22
CA LEU A 455 -3.23 -5.77 -27.46
C LEU A 455 -3.39 -6.55 -26.15
N ASP A 456 -2.83 -7.75 -26.08
CA ASP A 456 -3.04 -8.70 -25.02
C ASP A 456 -1.71 -9.24 -24.47
N VAL A 457 -1.78 -9.75 -23.24
CA VAL A 457 -0.72 -10.46 -22.55
C VAL A 457 -1.21 -11.84 -22.19
N VAL A 458 -0.32 -12.82 -22.26
CA VAL A 458 -0.65 -14.22 -21.96
C VAL A 458 0.19 -14.74 -20.80
N LEU A 459 -0.49 -15.25 -19.76
CA LEU A 459 0.11 -16.08 -18.73
C LEU A 459 -0.23 -17.55 -19.04
N VAL A 460 0.78 -18.39 -19.15
CA VAL A 460 0.59 -19.81 -19.48
C VAL A 460 0.13 -20.59 -18.26
N GLY A 461 -1.01 -21.27 -18.37
CA GLY A 461 -1.53 -22.21 -17.37
C GLY A 461 -0.81 -23.56 -17.45
N ASP A 462 -1.42 -24.53 -18.11
CA ASP A 462 -0.85 -25.85 -18.34
C ASP A 462 -0.60 -26.17 -19.82
N ALA A 463 -0.89 -25.23 -20.72
CA ALA A 463 -0.55 -25.32 -22.14
C ALA A 463 0.98 -25.29 -22.37
N ARG A 464 1.42 -25.52 -23.61
CA ARG A 464 2.76 -25.20 -24.09
C ARG A 464 2.66 -24.31 -25.32
N LEU A 465 3.34 -23.17 -25.28
CA LEU A 465 3.32 -22.19 -26.38
C LEU A 465 4.72 -22.06 -26.98
N ALA A 466 4.80 -21.77 -28.28
CA ALA A 466 6.07 -21.52 -28.96
C ALA A 466 5.93 -20.52 -30.10
N TYR A 467 7.00 -19.80 -30.39
CA TYR A 467 7.09 -18.94 -31.58
C TYR A 467 7.50 -19.76 -32.79
N ARG A 468 6.75 -19.62 -33.90
CA ARG A 468 7.00 -20.40 -35.13
C ARG A 468 8.27 -20.00 -35.86
N GLU A 469 8.52 -18.69 -35.95
CA GLU A 469 9.61 -18.12 -36.75
C GLU A 469 10.89 -17.93 -35.95
N LEU A 470 10.97 -18.39 -34.71
CA LEU A 470 12.11 -18.11 -33.84
C LEU A 470 13.41 -18.77 -34.32
N ALA A 471 13.31 -19.95 -34.95
CA ALA A 471 14.45 -20.65 -35.54
C ALA A 471 15.14 -19.88 -36.70
N ASP A 472 14.41 -18.94 -37.32
CA ASP A 472 14.91 -18.11 -38.43
C ASP A 472 15.53 -16.79 -37.93
N VAL A 473 15.43 -16.48 -36.64
CA VAL A 473 15.96 -15.24 -36.04
C VAL A 473 17.46 -15.37 -35.82
N ARG A 474 18.24 -14.50 -36.45
CA ARG A 474 19.69 -14.47 -36.34
C ARG A 474 20.12 -14.16 -34.89
N GLY A 475 20.75 -15.12 -34.20
CA GLY A 475 21.20 -14.97 -32.83
C GLY A 475 20.30 -15.61 -31.78
N ALA A 476 19.20 -16.28 -32.17
CA ALA A 476 18.40 -17.06 -31.24
C ALA A 476 19.26 -18.16 -30.59
N THR A 477 19.19 -18.27 -29.27
CA THR A 477 19.87 -19.27 -28.48
C THR A 477 19.01 -20.54 -28.39
N ARG A 478 19.61 -21.66 -27.92
CA ARG A 478 18.86 -22.89 -27.68
C ARG A 478 17.77 -22.72 -26.62
N GLU A 479 17.97 -21.82 -25.64
CA GLU A 479 16.99 -21.49 -24.59
C GLU A 479 15.80 -20.72 -25.17
N ASP A 480 16.03 -19.85 -26.16
CA ASP A 480 14.97 -19.10 -26.84
C ASP A 480 14.04 -20.00 -27.67
N LEU A 481 14.50 -21.19 -28.04
CA LEU A 481 13.75 -22.19 -28.81
C LEU A 481 12.92 -23.12 -27.93
N GLU A 482 13.08 -23.07 -26.60
CA GLU A 482 12.27 -23.90 -25.72
C GLU A 482 10.83 -23.35 -25.60
N PRO A 483 9.83 -24.26 -25.66
CA PRO A 483 8.44 -23.84 -25.52
C PRO A 483 8.15 -23.27 -24.14
N PHE A 484 7.32 -22.25 -24.10
CA PHE A 484 6.84 -21.63 -22.88
C PHE A 484 5.87 -22.56 -22.14
N GLY A 485 6.23 -22.92 -20.92
CA GLY A 485 5.45 -23.79 -20.03
C GLY A 485 4.69 -23.03 -18.94
N PRO A 486 4.13 -23.76 -17.95
CA PRO A 486 3.34 -23.21 -16.86
C PRO A 486 4.04 -22.06 -16.14
N GLY A 487 3.32 -20.97 -15.92
CA GLY A 487 3.82 -19.76 -15.27
C GLY A 487 4.60 -18.81 -16.18
N ALA A 488 4.87 -19.17 -17.43
CA ALA A 488 5.50 -18.25 -18.38
C ALA A 488 4.55 -17.06 -18.67
N LEU A 489 5.07 -15.85 -18.57
CA LEU A 489 4.37 -14.62 -18.87
C LEU A 489 4.91 -14.02 -20.16
N LEU A 490 4.08 -13.99 -21.18
CA LEU A 490 4.40 -13.43 -22.50
C LEU A 490 3.89 -11.99 -22.53
N VAL A 491 4.79 -11.05 -22.27
CA VAL A 491 4.47 -9.62 -22.17
C VAL A 491 5.59 -8.79 -22.79
N ASN A 492 5.19 -7.75 -23.53
CA ASN A 492 6.08 -6.66 -23.88
C ASN A 492 5.39 -5.35 -23.51
N VAL A 493 5.67 -4.87 -22.29
CA VAL A 493 5.06 -3.65 -21.75
C VAL A 493 5.38 -2.44 -22.64
N TYR A 494 6.59 -2.36 -23.19
CA TYR A 494 6.98 -1.28 -24.09
C TYR A 494 6.15 -1.32 -25.40
N ALA A 495 5.93 -2.52 -25.93
CA ALA A 495 5.12 -2.70 -27.13
C ALA A 495 3.64 -2.35 -26.89
N LEU A 496 3.09 -2.72 -25.71
CA LEU A 496 1.74 -2.32 -25.29
C LEU A 496 1.61 -0.78 -25.17
N GLU A 497 2.55 -0.13 -24.48
CA GLU A 497 2.53 1.33 -24.30
C GLU A 497 2.65 2.11 -25.62
N ASN A 498 3.39 1.57 -26.59
CA ASN A 498 3.67 2.22 -27.87
C ASN A 498 2.84 1.67 -29.03
N ARG A 499 1.88 0.77 -28.76
CA ARG A 499 1.01 0.14 -29.78
C ARG A 499 1.80 -0.47 -30.94
N LEU A 500 2.86 -1.19 -30.58
CA LEU A 500 3.71 -1.88 -31.57
C LEU A 500 3.02 -3.16 -32.06
N ARG A 501 3.66 -3.86 -33.00
CA ARG A 501 3.16 -5.09 -33.59
C ARG A 501 4.03 -6.28 -33.17
N HIS A 502 3.41 -7.44 -33.06
CA HIS A 502 4.12 -8.69 -32.81
C HIS A 502 5.12 -8.99 -33.95
N GLU A 503 6.36 -9.29 -33.58
CA GLU A 503 7.40 -9.63 -34.54
C GLU A 503 7.38 -11.13 -34.93
N LEU A 504 6.74 -11.97 -34.11
CA LEU A 504 6.66 -13.42 -34.26
C LEU A 504 5.24 -13.94 -34.08
N THR A 505 4.92 -15.08 -34.70
CA THR A 505 3.64 -15.77 -34.51
C THR A 505 3.72 -16.73 -33.34
N LEU A 506 2.84 -16.61 -32.35
CA LEU A 506 2.74 -17.50 -31.19
C LEU A 506 1.67 -18.56 -31.42
N THR A 507 2.01 -19.82 -31.17
CA THR A 507 1.10 -20.97 -31.32
C THR A 507 1.16 -21.91 -30.14
N ALA A 508 0.09 -22.63 -29.89
CA ALA A 508 0.06 -23.70 -28.92
C ALA A 508 0.69 -24.98 -29.51
N GLU A 509 1.80 -25.45 -28.95
CA GLU A 509 2.39 -26.76 -29.27
C GLU A 509 1.64 -27.91 -28.60
N ARG A 510 1.06 -27.65 -27.42
CA ARG A 510 0.24 -28.59 -26.68
C ARG A 510 -1.00 -27.88 -26.16
N ALA A 511 -2.14 -28.53 -26.35
CA ALA A 511 -3.42 -28.07 -25.81
C ALA A 511 -3.37 -27.88 -24.28
N GLY A 512 -4.12 -26.94 -23.78
CA GLY A 512 -4.24 -26.62 -22.36
C GLY A 512 -4.81 -25.24 -22.11
N THR A 513 -4.64 -24.77 -20.90
CA THR A 513 -5.19 -23.49 -20.41
C THR A 513 -4.16 -22.38 -20.52
N ILE A 514 -4.61 -21.22 -20.96
CA ILE A 514 -3.89 -19.94 -20.88
C ILE A 514 -4.79 -18.89 -20.25
N PHE A 515 -4.17 -17.81 -19.74
CA PHE A 515 -4.87 -16.66 -19.19
C PHE A 515 -4.50 -15.41 -19.98
N HIS A 516 -5.49 -14.81 -20.63
CA HIS A 516 -5.36 -13.53 -21.30
C HIS A 516 -5.61 -12.39 -20.34
N VAL A 517 -4.80 -11.33 -20.45
CA VAL A 517 -5.04 -10.03 -19.84
C VAL A 517 -5.02 -8.99 -20.94
N ILE A 518 -6.11 -8.22 -21.07
CA ILE A 518 -6.16 -7.11 -22.04
C ILE A 518 -5.07 -6.10 -21.65
N GLY A 519 -4.33 -5.59 -22.64
CA GLY A 519 -3.19 -4.70 -22.43
C GLY A 519 -3.53 -3.45 -21.61
N GLU A 520 -4.69 -2.81 -21.86
CA GLU A 520 -5.15 -1.66 -21.08
C GLU A 520 -5.40 -2.04 -19.60
N ASP A 521 -6.02 -3.19 -19.34
CA ASP A 521 -6.28 -3.68 -17.98
C ASP A 521 -4.97 -4.04 -17.26
N LEU A 522 -3.98 -4.58 -18.00
CA LEU A 522 -2.64 -4.83 -17.46
C LEU A 522 -1.92 -3.52 -17.11
N LEU A 523 -1.94 -2.54 -17.99
CA LEU A 523 -1.31 -1.24 -17.74
C LEU A 523 -1.94 -0.56 -16.52
N ASP A 524 -3.26 -0.60 -16.38
CA ASP A 524 -3.98 -0.13 -15.20
C ASP A 524 -3.56 -0.90 -13.92
N PHE A 525 -3.35 -2.22 -14.03
CA PHE A 525 -2.84 -3.03 -12.94
C PHE A 525 -1.41 -2.64 -12.57
N LEU A 526 -0.52 -2.47 -13.54
CA LEU A 526 0.88 -2.08 -13.34
C LEU A 526 1.00 -0.67 -12.75
N ASP A 527 0.19 0.25 -13.20
CA ASP A 527 0.15 1.61 -12.64
C ASP A 527 -0.24 1.61 -11.15
N ASN A 528 -1.04 0.63 -10.71
CA ASN A 528 -1.40 0.47 -9.31
C ASN A 528 -0.43 -0.43 -8.51
N ASN A 529 0.50 -1.12 -9.18
CA ASN A 529 1.46 -2.05 -8.59
C ASN A 529 2.88 -1.77 -9.10
N PRO A 530 3.52 -0.68 -8.64
CA PRO A 530 4.80 -0.21 -9.17
C PRO A 530 5.91 -1.26 -9.17
N GLY A 531 5.98 -2.10 -8.15
CA GLY A 531 6.95 -3.19 -8.08
C GLY A 531 6.79 -4.19 -9.24
N ALA A 532 5.55 -4.57 -9.55
CA ALA A 532 5.25 -5.44 -10.69
C ALA A 532 5.63 -4.76 -12.02
N PHE A 533 5.39 -3.46 -12.12
CA PHE A 533 5.75 -2.68 -13.31
C PHE A 533 7.26 -2.70 -13.58
N ILE A 534 8.08 -2.48 -12.56
CA ILE A 534 9.54 -2.53 -12.66
C ILE A 534 9.99 -3.90 -13.14
N TRP A 535 9.52 -4.97 -12.48
CA TRP A 535 9.88 -6.35 -12.84
C TRP A 535 9.48 -6.71 -14.28
N MET A 536 8.29 -6.34 -14.71
CA MET A 536 7.81 -6.66 -16.07
C MET A 536 8.52 -5.87 -17.15
N ARG A 537 8.97 -4.65 -16.86
CA ARG A 537 9.71 -3.82 -17.80
C ARG A 537 11.12 -4.37 -18.06
N ASP A 538 11.77 -4.90 -17.02
CA ASP A 538 13.12 -5.45 -17.11
C ASP A 538 13.14 -6.90 -17.61
N THR A 539 12.00 -7.60 -17.55
CA THR A 539 11.85 -8.93 -18.12
C THR A 539 11.57 -8.78 -19.62
N LEU A 540 12.63 -8.55 -20.39
CA LEU A 540 12.60 -8.63 -21.85
C LEU A 540 12.36 -10.11 -22.25
N VAL A 541 11.12 -10.50 -22.35
CA VAL A 541 10.79 -11.64 -23.19
C VAL A 541 10.89 -11.12 -24.62
N VAL A 542 11.77 -11.73 -25.41
CA VAL A 542 11.90 -11.46 -26.84
C VAL A 542 10.51 -11.65 -27.47
N CYS A 543 9.88 -10.56 -27.87
CA CYS A 543 8.61 -10.55 -28.59
C CYS A 543 8.86 -10.32 -30.04
#